data_87f4e399fe929a6987bf9483be535b9a
#
_entry.id   87f4e399fe929a6987bf9483be535b9a
#
_cell.length_a   1.000
_cell.length_b   1.000
_cell.length_c   1.000
_cell.angle_alpha   90.00
_cell.angle_beta   90.00
_cell.angle_gamma   90.00
#
_symmetry.space_group_name_H-M   'P 1'
#
loop_
_entity.id
_entity.type
_entity.pdbx_description
1 polymer ?
#
loop_
_entity_poly.entity_id
_entity_poly.type
_entity_poly.pdbx_seq_one_letter_code
_entity_poly.pdbx_strand_id
1 'polypeptide(L)'
;MKKKVLSVLMAAAMTVGLLAGCGGGNDSSSESGGNEAAAPAADSAEDEAAPAQDSAEGGASADTAADGEYKEATITMLVDKETTTTGIEAVCALAKEKLGITVEIETRVGGGDGDNIVKTRLASGDMSDICLYNSGCKFSILNPSEYFLDLSDQPFISKLDESFLSAVTVDGVVYGAPAGLCSGAGVVLYNKEVYAEYNLEVPHTWADFLKNCDVLKDAGEVAVIGSFAESWTTQVIYLGDHYNVQAENPDFAAQFEAGEAKYATDPAGLKSWQKAADLAPYYNEDYTATTYNIACDMLINGDGAHWIITSDGVLNNLYSNYGDDVNKIGAFGVPGDDANNHGITTWPAGGFYVNKTSEHVDDVLRFLNFWLSDEAIAAYLEVQPPAGPIIVKGVSLPDDAFDAVKDEQAYIDAGKACTALEYQTAVKGASCEQITQEVGTGQISAEEAAKAYDDDCLKQAVQLGLDWK
;
A
#
# COMPACT_ATOMS: atom_id res chain seq x y z
N MET A 1 9.83 -31.47 34.11
CA MET A 1 11.20 -32.04 34.19
C MET A 1 12.04 -31.39 33.10
N LYS A 2 12.96 -30.52 33.57
CA LYS A 2 13.78 -29.67 32.70
C LYS A 2 14.82 -30.49 31.96
N LYS A 3 14.88 -30.36 30.61
CA LYS A 3 16.04 -30.80 29.82
C LYS A 3 16.73 -29.55 29.26
N LYS A 4 17.86 -29.21 29.89
CA LYS A 4 18.83 -28.26 29.32
C LYS A 4 19.61 -28.97 28.22
N VAL A 5 19.68 -28.39 27.04
CA VAL A 5 20.64 -28.74 26.00
C VAL A 5 21.60 -27.58 25.83
N LEU A 6 22.86 -27.91 26.05
CA LEU A 6 24.03 -27.06 26.00
C LEU A 6 24.50 -26.98 24.54
N SER A 7 24.54 -25.82 23.93
CA SER A 7 25.14 -25.61 22.60
C SER A 7 26.47 -24.90 22.72
N VAL A 8 27.46 -25.52 22.12
CA VAL A 8 28.90 -25.19 22.14
C VAL A 8 29.17 -24.07 21.13
N LEU A 9 29.83 -23.00 21.58
CA LEU A 9 30.47 -21.97 20.74
C LEU A 9 31.55 -22.57 19.86
N MET A 10 31.58 -22.17 18.59
CA MET A 10 32.78 -22.22 17.75
C MET A 10 33.02 -20.84 17.15
N ALA A 11 34.00 -20.17 17.74
CA ALA A 11 34.56 -18.91 17.21
C ALA A 11 35.64 -19.28 16.16
N ALA A 12 35.57 -18.65 15.01
CA ALA A 12 36.71 -18.61 14.07
C ALA A 12 36.98 -17.17 13.67
N ALA A 13 38.07 -16.65 14.19
CA ALA A 13 38.66 -15.39 13.81
C ALA A 13 39.34 -15.49 12.46
N MET A 14 39.18 -14.46 11.61
CA MET A 14 40.15 -14.20 10.53
C MET A 14 40.50 -12.73 10.47
N THR A 15 41.75 -12.49 10.55
CA THR A 15 42.51 -11.26 10.65
C THR A 15 42.74 -10.56 9.32
N VAL A 16 42.53 -9.23 9.32
CA VAL A 16 43.39 -8.12 8.83
C VAL A 16 44.16 -8.26 7.51
N GLY A 17 43.93 -7.31 6.63
CA GLY A 17 44.83 -6.90 5.57
C GLY A 17 44.64 -5.43 5.20
N LEU A 18 45.38 -4.57 5.90
CA LEU A 18 45.62 -3.16 5.55
C LEU A 18 46.63 -3.10 4.40
N LEU A 19 46.38 -2.29 3.38
CA LEU A 19 47.44 -1.63 2.63
C LEU A 19 46.98 -0.24 2.17
N ALA A 20 47.71 0.72 2.65
CA ALA A 20 47.64 2.13 2.33
C ALA A 20 48.31 2.43 0.98
N GLY A 21 47.83 3.43 0.27
CA GLY A 21 48.47 4.02 -0.89
C GLY A 21 48.13 5.50 -0.96
N CYS A 22 49.12 6.31 -0.59
CA CYS A 22 49.16 7.77 -0.60
C CYS A 22 49.48 8.34 -1.96
N GLY A 23 49.10 9.63 -2.19
CA GLY A 23 49.70 10.54 -3.12
C GLY A 23 48.68 11.34 -3.91
N GLY A 24 48.43 12.58 -3.59
CA GLY A 24 49.12 13.84 -3.86
C GLY A 24 48.43 14.50 -5.04
N GLY A 25 47.73 15.56 -4.95
CA GLY A 25 48.02 16.96 -4.72
C GLY A 25 48.15 17.72 -6.04
N ASN A 26 47.35 18.68 -6.28
CA ASN A 26 47.63 20.10 -6.51
C ASN A 26 46.67 20.82 -7.46
N ASP A 27 46.19 21.91 -6.97
CA ASP A 27 45.75 23.23 -7.45
C ASP A 27 45.78 23.55 -8.97
N SER A 28 44.77 24.25 -9.42
CA SER A 28 44.69 25.71 -9.66
C SER A 28 43.77 26.06 -10.83
N SER A 29 42.76 26.83 -10.50
CA SER A 29 42.43 28.18 -10.96
C SER A 29 42.19 28.46 -12.44
N SER A 30 41.12 29.16 -12.63
CA SER A 30 40.85 30.41 -13.36
C SER A 30 40.21 30.36 -14.76
N GLU A 31 39.11 31.05 -14.76
CA GLU A 31 38.66 32.16 -15.62
C GLU A 31 38.14 31.90 -17.03
N SER A 32 36.88 32.20 -17.13
CA SER A 32 36.25 33.33 -17.86
C SER A 32 36.19 33.24 -19.39
N GLY A 33 35.04 33.58 -19.90
CA GLY A 33 34.87 34.03 -21.26
C GLY A 33 33.49 33.69 -21.83
N GLY A 34 32.58 34.62 -21.69
CA GLY A 34 31.34 34.72 -22.37
C GLY A 34 31.50 35.04 -23.86
N ASN A 35 30.53 34.77 -24.62
CA ASN A 35 29.98 35.74 -25.56
C ASN A 35 28.62 35.34 -26.12
N GLU A 36 27.82 36.33 -26.28
CA GLU A 36 26.49 36.55 -26.78
C GLU A 36 26.25 36.17 -28.23
N ALA A 37 24.93 36.11 -28.50
CA ALA A 37 24.21 36.57 -29.69
C ALA A 37 24.19 35.60 -30.90
N ALA A 38 23.13 35.37 -31.62
CA ALA A 38 21.92 36.11 -31.94
C ALA A 38 20.97 35.21 -32.71
N ALA A 39 19.69 35.43 -32.55
CA ALA A 39 18.67 35.00 -33.49
C ALA A 39 18.69 35.85 -34.79
N PRO A 40 18.09 35.38 -35.86
CA PRO A 40 17.05 36.20 -36.40
C PRO A 40 15.76 35.42 -36.81
N ALA A 41 14.72 36.22 -36.90
CA ALA A 41 13.35 35.97 -37.09
C ALA A 41 12.90 35.70 -38.54
N ALA A 42 11.71 35.04 -38.56
CA ALA A 42 10.57 35.27 -39.46
C ALA A 42 10.71 35.12 -41.00
N ASP A 43 9.88 34.33 -41.58
CA ASP A 43 8.84 34.89 -42.46
C ASP A 43 7.70 33.88 -42.72
N SER A 44 6.51 34.43 -42.88
CA SER A 44 5.19 33.93 -43.06
C SER A 44 4.91 33.39 -44.47
N ALA A 45 3.96 32.45 -44.64
CA ALA A 45 2.90 32.54 -45.61
C ALA A 45 1.80 31.49 -45.38
N GLU A 46 0.58 32.00 -45.37
CA GLU A 46 -0.71 31.34 -45.42
C GLU A 46 -0.91 30.49 -46.67
N ASP A 47 -1.68 29.40 -46.59
CA ASP A 47 -2.86 29.30 -47.48
C ASP A 47 -3.84 28.20 -47.01
N GLU A 48 -5.12 28.50 -47.23
CA GLU A 48 -6.33 27.78 -46.85
C GLU A 48 -6.54 26.45 -47.61
N ALA A 49 -7.22 25.49 -46.96
CA ALA A 49 -8.48 24.89 -47.40
C ALA A 49 -8.93 23.72 -46.50
N ALA A 50 -10.05 23.85 -45.80
CA ALA A 50 -10.98 22.76 -45.48
C ALA A 50 -12.06 22.71 -46.59
N PRO A 51 -13.00 21.72 -46.61
CA PRO A 51 -13.33 20.62 -45.72
C PRO A 51 -13.61 19.27 -46.41
N ALA A 52 -13.68 18.17 -45.66
CA ALA A 52 -14.66 17.11 -45.90
C ALA A 52 -14.87 16.25 -44.66
N GLN A 53 -16.08 16.33 -44.11
CA GLN A 53 -16.65 15.34 -43.21
C GLN A 53 -16.69 13.98 -43.90
N ASP A 54 -16.29 12.95 -43.21
CA ASP A 54 -16.93 11.65 -43.33
C ASP A 54 -16.99 10.95 -41.96
N SER A 55 -18.23 10.70 -41.56
CA SER A 55 -18.63 10.00 -40.37
C SER A 55 -18.44 8.50 -40.60
N ALA A 56 -17.63 7.88 -39.79
CA ALA A 56 -17.65 6.42 -39.63
C ALA A 56 -17.85 6.06 -38.16
N GLU A 57 -19.07 5.66 -37.85
CA GLU A 57 -19.41 4.85 -36.67
C GLU A 57 -18.53 3.60 -36.66
N GLY A 58 -17.69 3.46 -35.65
CA GLY A 58 -16.94 2.25 -35.35
C GLY A 58 -17.36 1.73 -34.01
N GLY A 59 -18.49 0.99 -33.98
CA GLY A 59 -18.85 0.18 -32.80
C GLY A 59 -17.76 -0.85 -32.55
N ALA A 60 -17.17 -0.84 -31.35
CA ALA A 60 -16.32 -1.92 -30.90
C ALA A 60 -17.17 -3.17 -30.70
N SER A 61 -17.11 -4.07 -31.69
CA SER A 61 -17.56 -5.45 -31.54
C SER A 61 -16.69 -6.15 -30.52
N ALA A 62 -17.33 -6.69 -29.50
CA ALA A 62 -16.73 -7.75 -28.69
C ALA A 62 -16.46 -8.95 -29.61
N ASP A 63 -15.21 -9.12 -30.03
CA ASP A 63 -14.79 -10.27 -30.83
C ASP A 63 -14.65 -11.48 -29.87
N THR A 64 -15.71 -12.30 -29.86
CA THR A 64 -15.66 -13.63 -29.27
C THR A 64 -14.76 -14.48 -30.20
N ALA A 65 -13.64 -14.94 -29.65
CA ALA A 65 -12.63 -15.74 -30.28
C ALA A 65 -13.23 -16.96 -31.02
N ALA A 66 -13.10 -16.95 -32.32
CA ALA A 66 -13.04 -18.16 -33.14
C ALA A 66 -11.56 -18.57 -33.25
N ASP A 67 -11.24 -19.86 -33.23
CA ASP A 67 -9.93 -20.48 -33.37
C ASP A 67 -8.98 -19.68 -34.30
N GLY A 68 -8.24 -18.74 -33.74
CA GLY A 68 -7.22 -17.96 -34.40
C GLY A 68 -5.95 -17.99 -33.55
N GLU A 69 -4.87 -18.42 -34.20
CA GLU A 69 -3.50 -18.42 -33.65
C GLU A 69 -3.19 -17.00 -33.13
N TYR A 70 -3.19 -16.80 -31.81
CA TYR A 70 -2.80 -15.54 -31.19
C TYR A 70 -1.32 -15.29 -31.47
N LYS A 71 -0.99 -14.07 -31.88
CA LYS A 71 0.41 -13.64 -31.98
C LYS A 71 1.01 -13.65 -30.58
N GLU A 72 2.08 -14.44 -30.39
CA GLU A 72 2.83 -14.42 -29.13
C GLU A 72 3.35 -13.00 -28.82
N ALA A 73 3.17 -12.58 -27.59
CA ALA A 73 3.66 -11.30 -27.08
C ALA A 73 4.36 -11.49 -25.72
N THR A 74 5.31 -10.62 -25.45
CA THR A 74 5.94 -10.52 -24.13
C THR A 74 5.74 -9.11 -23.60
N ILE A 75 5.21 -9.00 -22.40
CA ILE A 75 5.02 -7.73 -21.68
C ILE A 75 5.78 -7.79 -20.35
N THR A 76 6.17 -6.63 -19.84
CA THR A 76 6.91 -6.49 -18.59
C THR A 76 6.04 -5.90 -17.49
N MET A 77 6.25 -6.34 -16.23
CA MET A 77 5.51 -5.86 -15.06
C MET A 77 6.47 -5.56 -13.91
N LEU A 78 6.49 -4.31 -13.44
CA LEU A 78 7.26 -3.92 -12.26
C LEU A 78 6.43 -4.11 -10.99
N VAL A 79 6.94 -4.89 -10.02
CA VAL A 79 6.26 -5.29 -8.79
C VAL A 79 7.12 -4.96 -7.57
N ASP A 80 6.51 -4.64 -6.44
CA ASP A 80 7.21 -4.57 -5.15
C ASP A 80 7.62 -5.96 -4.68
N LYS A 81 8.85 -6.12 -4.22
CA LYS A 81 9.38 -7.42 -3.72
C LYS A 81 8.61 -7.99 -2.52
N GLU A 82 7.83 -7.15 -1.82
CA GLU A 82 7.02 -7.54 -0.66
C GLU A 82 5.61 -7.99 -1.09
N THR A 83 5.24 -7.80 -2.37
CA THR A 83 3.97 -8.28 -2.91
C THR A 83 3.98 -9.81 -3.01
N THR A 84 2.94 -10.45 -2.48
CA THR A 84 2.69 -11.87 -2.72
C THR A 84 2.25 -12.06 -4.18
N THR A 85 3.09 -12.70 -5.00
CA THR A 85 2.86 -12.83 -6.45
C THR A 85 2.20 -14.13 -6.88
N THR A 86 1.93 -15.05 -5.95
CA THR A 86 1.42 -16.40 -6.27
C THR A 86 0.17 -16.38 -7.16
N GLY A 87 -0.82 -15.56 -6.83
CA GLY A 87 -2.04 -15.41 -7.64
C GLY A 87 -1.74 -14.70 -8.98
N ILE A 88 -0.87 -13.70 -8.96
CA ILE A 88 -0.43 -13.00 -10.19
C ILE A 88 0.25 -14.00 -11.15
N GLU A 89 1.17 -14.80 -10.65
CA GLU A 89 1.91 -15.80 -11.44
C GLU A 89 0.99 -16.88 -12.02
N ALA A 90 -0.02 -17.32 -11.26
CA ALA A 90 -1.02 -18.27 -11.75
C ALA A 90 -1.80 -17.70 -12.94
N VAL A 91 -2.27 -16.45 -12.84
CA VAL A 91 -2.97 -15.79 -13.95
C VAL A 91 -2.03 -15.50 -15.11
N CYS A 92 -0.76 -15.14 -14.87
CA CYS A 92 0.24 -14.96 -15.93
C CYS A 92 0.49 -16.27 -16.70
N ALA A 93 0.59 -17.40 -15.98
CA ALA A 93 0.72 -18.72 -16.62
C ALA A 93 -0.50 -19.07 -17.48
N LEU A 94 -1.71 -18.79 -16.98
CA LEU A 94 -2.95 -18.99 -17.71
C LEU A 94 -3.06 -18.05 -18.93
N ALA A 95 -2.66 -16.79 -18.81
CA ALA A 95 -2.63 -15.84 -19.92
C ALA A 95 -1.66 -16.28 -21.04
N LYS A 96 -0.54 -16.88 -20.67
CA LYS A 96 0.38 -17.47 -21.64
C LYS A 96 -0.28 -18.62 -22.42
N GLU A 97 -1.02 -19.49 -21.73
CA GLU A 97 -1.73 -20.61 -22.36
C GLU A 97 -2.88 -20.12 -23.27
N LYS A 98 -3.69 -19.18 -22.77
CA LYS A 98 -4.95 -18.77 -23.42
C LYS A 98 -4.77 -17.67 -24.45
N LEU A 99 -3.84 -16.73 -24.22
CA LEU A 99 -3.67 -15.52 -25.02
C LEU A 99 -2.34 -15.48 -25.78
N GLY A 100 -1.39 -16.38 -25.48
CA GLY A 100 -0.02 -16.30 -25.98
C GLY A 100 0.78 -15.14 -25.35
N ILE A 101 0.33 -14.56 -24.25
CA ILE A 101 1.00 -13.43 -23.61
C ILE A 101 1.91 -13.95 -22.47
N THR A 102 3.20 -13.73 -22.60
CA THR A 102 4.17 -13.95 -21.54
C THR A 102 4.36 -12.65 -20.75
N VAL A 103 4.20 -12.70 -19.42
CA VAL A 103 4.44 -11.56 -18.52
C VAL A 103 5.78 -11.79 -17.81
N GLU A 104 6.74 -10.88 -18.00
CA GLU A 104 8.02 -10.88 -17.28
C GLU A 104 7.92 -9.95 -16.08
N ILE A 105 8.03 -10.52 -14.87
CA ILE A 105 7.93 -9.79 -13.63
C ILE A 105 9.31 -9.30 -13.20
N GLU A 106 9.46 -7.97 -13.07
CA GLU A 106 10.61 -7.29 -12.48
C GLU A 106 10.27 -6.88 -11.04
N THR A 107 11.22 -7.01 -10.11
CA THR A 107 11.00 -6.61 -8.72
C THR A 107 11.78 -5.36 -8.34
N ARG A 108 11.17 -4.50 -7.52
CA ARG A 108 11.81 -3.36 -6.86
C ARG A 108 11.73 -3.49 -5.33
N VAL A 109 12.54 -2.72 -4.62
CA VAL A 109 12.40 -2.57 -3.16
C VAL A 109 11.11 -1.82 -2.82
N GLY A 110 10.59 -2.03 -1.61
CA GLY A 110 9.44 -1.31 -1.07
C GLY A 110 9.78 0.04 -0.44
N GLY A 111 8.76 0.70 0.13
CA GLY A 111 8.89 1.94 0.86
C GLY A 111 9.35 3.13 0.02
N GLY A 112 9.89 4.15 0.66
CA GLY A 112 10.31 5.40 0.02
C GLY A 112 11.38 5.25 -1.06
N ASP A 113 12.30 4.30 -0.90
CA ASP A 113 13.31 3.98 -1.92
C ASP A 113 12.66 3.40 -3.18
N GLY A 114 11.67 2.53 -3.01
CA GLY A 114 10.86 1.98 -4.10
C GLY A 114 10.05 3.05 -4.81
N ASP A 115 9.46 3.98 -4.08
CA ASP A 115 8.75 5.14 -4.65
C ASP A 115 9.69 6.00 -5.52
N ASN A 116 10.93 6.21 -5.08
CA ASN A 116 11.95 6.94 -5.84
C ASN A 116 12.36 6.20 -7.13
N ILE A 117 12.42 4.87 -7.10
CA ILE A 117 12.69 4.05 -8.29
C ILE A 117 11.56 4.25 -9.31
N VAL A 118 10.29 4.17 -8.90
CA VAL A 118 9.13 4.38 -9.78
C VAL A 118 9.18 5.77 -10.42
N LYS A 119 9.35 6.83 -9.62
CA LYS A 119 9.46 8.22 -10.12
C LYS A 119 10.61 8.38 -11.11
N THR A 120 11.77 7.77 -10.84
CA THR A 120 12.95 7.85 -11.71
C THR A 120 12.71 7.14 -13.04
N ARG A 121 12.13 5.94 -13.02
CA ARG A 121 11.83 5.17 -14.25
C ARG A 121 10.77 5.86 -15.11
N LEU A 122 9.74 6.45 -14.49
CA LEU A 122 8.75 7.28 -15.21
C LEU A 122 9.42 8.49 -15.89
N ALA A 123 10.24 9.24 -15.15
CA ALA A 123 10.91 10.42 -15.68
C ALA A 123 11.94 10.11 -16.77
N SER A 124 12.59 8.95 -16.72
CA SER A 124 13.55 8.52 -17.75
C SER A 124 12.92 7.83 -18.95
N GLY A 125 11.61 7.49 -18.88
CA GLY A 125 10.93 6.71 -19.91
C GLY A 125 11.30 5.22 -19.91
N ASP A 126 11.91 4.70 -18.84
CA ASP A 126 12.34 3.31 -18.67
C ASP A 126 11.39 2.54 -17.73
N MET A 127 10.09 2.80 -17.86
CA MET A 127 9.06 2.10 -17.10
C MET A 127 8.62 0.83 -17.84
N SER A 128 8.43 -0.27 -17.09
CA SER A 128 7.82 -1.50 -17.57
C SER A 128 6.43 -1.23 -18.19
N ASP A 129 5.93 -2.14 -18.98
CA ASP A 129 4.61 -2.00 -19.63
C ASP A 129 3.49 -1.85 -18.62
N ILE A 130 3.60 -2.56 -17.49
CA ILE A 130 2.71 -2.45 -16.33
C ILE A 130 3.53 -2.06 -15.09
N CYS A 131 3.07 -1.05 -14.37
CA CYS A 131 3.58 -0.68 -13.05
C CYS A 131 2.57 -1.08 -11.98
N LEU A 132 2.92 -2.02 -11.09
CA LEU A 132 2.18 -2.24 -9.85
C LEU A 132 2.61 -1.18 -8.83
N TYR A 133 1.66 -0.37 -8.38
CA TYR A 133 1.92 0.70 -7.44
C TYR A 133 0.72 0.93 -6.50
N ASN A 134 0.95 1.67 -5.42
CA ASN A 134 -0.13 2.09 -4.53
C ASN A 134 -1.21 2.87 -5.28
N SER A 135 -2.43 2.81 -4.82
CA SER A 135 -3.54 3.69 -5.21
C SER A 135 -3.63 4.93 -4.29
N GLY A 136 -4.62 5.79 -4.49
CA GLY A 136 -4.83 6.98 -3.67
C GLY A 136 -3.77 8.08 -3.85
N CYS A 137 -3.43 8.80 -2.78
CA CYS A 137 -2.55 9.98 -2.82
C CYS A 137 -1.15 9.66 -3.37
N LYS A 138 -0.58 8.48 -3.07
CA LYS A 138 0.72 8.07 -3.61
C LYS A 138 0.72 7.95 -5.13
N PHE A 139 -0.36 7.43 -5.70
CA PHE A 139 -0.54 7.37 -7.15
C PHE A 139 -0.75 8.75 -7.75
N SER A 140 -1.62 9.56 -7.15
CA SER A 140 -2.00 10.88 -7.67
C SER A 140 -0.81 11.80 -7.90
N ILE A 141 0.24 11.72 -7.06
CA ILE A 141 1.45 12.54 -7.18
C ILE A 141 2.43 12.07 -8.27
N LEU A 142 2.14 10.97 -8.96
CA LEU A 142 2.96 10.46 -10.07
C LEU A 142 2.64 11.12 -11.43
N ASN A 143 1.80 12.15 -11.48
CA ASN A 143 1.29 12.77 -12.72
C ASN A 143 0.63 11.75 -13.67
N PRO A 144 -0.47 11.10 -13.26
CA PRO A 144 -1.06 10.00 -14.03
C PRO A 144 -1.34 10.34 -15.48
N SER A 145 -1.85 11.54 -15.76
CA SER A 145 -2.15 12.00 -17.13
C SER A 145 -0.91 12.10 -18.03
N GLU A 146 0.27 12.27 -17.45
CA GLU A 146 1.53 12.30 -18.20
C GLU A 146 2.04 10.91 -18.53
N TYR A 147 1.97 9.97 -17.58
CA TYR A 147 2.70 8.71 -17.69
C TYR A 147 1.83 7.48 -17.93
N PHE A 148 0.55 7.51 -17.55
CA PHE A 148 -0.30 6.31 -17.58
C PHE A 148 -1.46 6.43 -18.58
N LEU A 149 -1.90 5.28 -19.06
CA LEU A 149 -3.00 5.15 -20.03
C LEU A 149 -4.34 5.35 -19.32
N ASP A 150 -5.25 6.07 -19.97
CA ASP A 150 -6.66 6.16 -19.60
C ASP A 150 -7.36 4.81 -19.81
N LEU A 151 -7.90 4.24 -18.72
CA LEU A 151 -8.59 2.96 -18.71
C LEU A 151 -10.12 3.12 -18.56
N SER A 152 -10.66 4.34 -18.55
CA SER A 152 -12.07 4.62 -18.24
C SER A 152 -13.06 3.86 -19.12
N ASP A 153 -12.70 3.61 -20.37
CA ASP A 153 -13.57 2.91 -21.35
C ASP A 153 -13.36 1.39 -21.36
N GLN A 154 -12.52 0.84 -20.49
CA GLN A 154 -12.25 -0.59 -20.49
C GLN A 154 -13.44 -1.39 -19.95
N PRO A 155 -13.80 -2.54 -20.58
CA PRO A 155 -14.97 -3.34 -20.18
C PRO A 155 -14.97 -3.78 -18.73
N PHE A 156 -13.79 -4.04 -18.15
CA PHE A 156 -13.64 -4.51 -16.77
C PHE A 156 -14.02 -3.45 -15.70
N ILE A 157 -14.06 -2.16 -16.06
CA ILE A 157 -14.38 -1.08 -15.11
C ILE A 157 -15.76 -1.31 -14.45
N SER A 158 -16.73 -1.81 -15.21
CA SER A 158 -18.09 -2.09 -14.70
C SER A 158 -18.13 -3.16 -13.61
N LYS A 159 -17.10 -4.01 -13.54
CA LYS A 159 -16.97 -5.09 -12.54
C LYS A 159 -16.35 -4.64 -11.24
N LEU A 160 -15.78 -3.43 -11.16
CA LEU A 160 -15.02 -2.96 -10.01
C LEU A 160 -15.90 -2.24 -9.00
N ASP A 161 -15.53 -2.37 -7.73
CA ASP A 161 -16.16 -1.64 -6.63
C ASP A 161 -15.82 -0.15 -6.68
N GLU A 162 -16.75 0.68 -6.18
CA GLU A 162 -16.59 2.13 -6.17
C GLU A 162 -15.42 2.60 -5.31
N SER A 163 -15.12 1.89 -4.22
CA SER A 163 -14.00 2.22 -3.33
C SER A 163 -12.66 2.10 -4.06
N PHE A 164 -12.48 1.04 -4.86
CA PHE A 164 -11.30 0.90 -5.69
C PHE A 164 -11.26 1.94 -6.82
N LEU A 165 -12.38 2.12 -7.54
CA LEU A 165 -12.45 3.08 -8.64
C LEU A 165 -12.09 4.49 -8.17
N SER A 166 -12.58 4.92 -7.01
CA SER A 166 -12.25 6.24 -6.46
C SER A 166 -10.76 6.39 -6.17
N ALA A 167 -10.09 5.32 -5.72
CA ALA A 167 -8.68 5.32 -5.37
C ALA A 167 -7.72 5.35 -6.58
N VAL A 168 -8.20 5.01 -7.79
CA VAL A 168 -7.41 5.02 -9.03
C VAL A 168 -7.90 6.05 -10.04
N THR A 169 -8.82 6.92 -9.63
CA THR A 169 -9.36 8.01 -10.47
C THR A 169 -8.69 9.33 -10.11
N VAL A 170 -8.12 10.00 -11.10
CA VAL A 170 -7.54 11.34 -10.96
C VAL A 170 -8.14 12.24 -12.05
N ASP A 171 -8.65 13.41 -11.66
CA ASP A 171 -9.32 14.36 -12.57
C ASP A 171 -10.46 13.75 -13.40
N GLY A 172 -11.16 12.77 -12.84
CA GLY A 172 -12.28 12.08 -13.48
C GLY A 172 -11.89 10.98 -14.48
N VAL A 173 -10.60 10.65 -14.57
CA VAL A 173 -10.06 9.60 -15.45
C VAL A 173 -9.60 8.41 -14.59
N VAL A 174 -10.01 7.20 -14.97
CA VAL A 174 -9.59 5.95 -14.32
C VAL A 174 -8.30 5.45 -14.95
N TYR A 175 -7.26 5.25 -14.14
CA TYR A 175 -5.93 4.84 -14.60
C TYR A 175 -5.53 3.41 -14.21
N GLY A 176 -6.19 2.78 -13.26
CA GLY A 176 -5.74 1.51 -12.70
C GLY A 176 -6.74 0.36 -12.82
N ALA A 177 -6.22 -0.85 -13.06
CA ALA A 177 -6.90 -2.11 -12.77
C ALA A 177 -6.38 -2.65 -11.43
N PRO A 178 -7.19 -3.39 -10.63
CA PRO A 178 -6.74 -3.85 -9.34
C PRO A 178 -5.63 -4.90 -9.47
N ALA A 179 -4.56 -4.72 -8.72
CA ALA A 179 -3.43 -5.66 -8.69
C ALA A 179 -3.71 -6.92 -7.83
N GLY A 180 -4.78 -6.89 -7.07
CA GLY A 180 -5.34 -7.99 -6.31
C GLY A 180 -6.85 -7.94 -6.32
N LEU A 181 -7.51 -8.98 -5.80
CA LEU A 181 -8.97 -9.09 -5.82
C LEU A 181 -9.64 -8.53 -4.56
N CYS A 182 -8.85 -8.12 -3.57
CA CYS A 182 -9.31 -7.71 -2.24
C CYS A 182 -8.75 -6.34 -1.85
N SER A 183 -9.48 -5.62 -1.00
CA SER A 183 -8.92 -4.53 -0.21
C SER A 183 -8.29 -5.08 1.07
N GLY A 184 -7.34 -4.33 1.66
CA GLY A 184 -6.88 -4.55 3.01
C GLY A 184 -7.69 -3.76 4.04
N ALA A 185 -7.38 -3.95 5.32
CA ALA A 185 -7.89 -3.12 6.41
C ALA A 185 -6.77 -2.79 7.40
N GLY A 186 -6.75 -1.54 7.88
CA GLY A 186 -5.92 -1.14 9.01
C GLY A 186 -6.61 -1.58 10.30
N VAL A 187 -6.13 -2.67 10.86
CA VAL A 187 -6.75 -3.37 11.99
C VAL A 187 -5.71 -3.74 13.05
N VAL A 188 -6.17 -4.20 14.18
CA VAL A 188 -5.38 -4.97 15.11
C VAL A 188 -5.53 -6.43 14.74
N LEU A 189 -4.47 -7.02 14.16
CA LEU A 189 -4.37 -8.46 14.05
C LEU A 189 -3.95 -9.03 15.41
N TYR A 190 -4.58 -10.13 15.84
CA TYR A 190 -4.28 -10.73 17.14
C TYR A 190 -4.23 -12.25 17.07
N ASN A 191 -3.40 -12.85 17.92
CA ASN A 191 -3.32 -14.30 18.05
C ASN A 191 -4.42 -14.82 19.00
N LYS A 192 -5.36 -15.59 18.47
CA LYS A 192 -6.51 -16.15 19.21
C LYS A 192 -6.10 -17.14 20.29
N GLU A 193 -4.97 -17.87 20.12
CA GLU A 193 -4.47 -18.82 21.11
C GLU A 193 -3.95 -18.07 22.35
N VAL A 194 -3.24 -16.93 22.13
CA VAL A 194 -2.81 -16.04 23.22
C VAL A 194 -4.03 -15.46 23.96
N TYR A 195 -5.04 -15.00 23.23
CA TYR A 195 -6.27 -14.50 23.84
C TYR A 195 -6.97 -15.55 24.70
N ALA A 196 -7.04 -16.80 24.22
CA ALA A 196 -7.63 -17.90 24.97
C ALA A 196 -6.80 -18.25 26.23
N GLU A 197 -5.47 -18.23 26.15
CA GLU A 197 -4.57 -18.52 27.27
C GLU A 197 -4.73 -17.53 28.42
N TYR A 198 -4.81 -16.23 28.07
CA TYR A 198 -4.92 -15.15 29.07
C TYR A 198 -6.36 -14.75 29.39
N ASN A 199 -7.37 -15.42 28.81
CA ASN A 199 -8.80 -15.12 28.94
C ASN A 199 -9.12 -13.66 28.55
N LEU A 200 -8.54 -13.19 27.47
CA LEU A 200 -8.79 -11.86 26.92
C LEU A 200 -10.02 -11.88 26.03
N GLU A 201 -10.75 -10.79 26.00
CA GLU A 201 -11.85 -10.54 25.07
C GLU A 201 -11.43 -9.46 24.06
N VAL A 202 -12.02 -9.48 22.84
CA VAL A 202 -11.79 -8.44 21.85
C VAL A 202 -12.23 -7.09 22.43
N PRO A 203 -11.32 -6.10 22.52
CA PRO A 203 -11.62 -4.83 23.16
C PRO A 203 -12.43 -3.94 22.21
N HIS A 204 -13.43 -3.24 22.73
CA HIS A 204 -14.23 -2.28 21.98
C HIS A 204 -13.84 -0.82 22.26
N THR A 205 -12.98 -0.59 23.27
CA THR A 205 -12.43 0.73 23.56
C THR A 205 -10.91 0.69 23.66
N TRP A 206 -10.25 1.84 23.39
CA TRP A 206 -8.80 1.96 23.53
C TRP A 206 -8.34 1.65 24.97
N ALA A 207 -9.11 2.09 25.97
CA ALA A 207 -8.82 1.80 27.35
C ALA A 207 -8.88 0.30 27.67
N ASP A 208 -9.78 -0.46 27.06
CA ASP A 208 -9.84 -1.92 27.25
C ASP A 208 -8.72 -2.62 26.47
N PHE A 209 -8.32 -2.10 25.31
CA PHE A 209 -7.15 -2.59 24.60
C PHE A 209 -5.87 -2.45 25.44
N LEU A 210 -5.63 -1.28 26.05
CA LEU A 210 -4.49 -1.07 26.92
C LEU A 210 -4.53 -1.97 28.16
N LYS A 211 -5.71 -2.29 28.73
CA LYS A 211 -5.83 -3.29 29.80
C LYS A 211 -5.40 -4.68 29.36
N ASN A 212 -5.76 -5.09 28.13
CA ASN A 212 -5.28 -6.37 27.58
C ASN A 212 -3.74 -6.33 27.44
N CYS A 213 -3.19 -5.22 26.98
CA CYS A 213 -1.74 -5.04 26.89
C CYS A 213 -1.06 -5.10 28.28
N ASP A 214 -1.68 -4.51 29.32
CA ASP A 214 -1.16 -4.58 30.69
C ASP A 214 -1.14 -6.03 31.22
N VAL A 215 -2.23 -6.80 30.98
CA VAL A 215 -2.30 -8.21 31.40
C VAL A 215 -1.17 -9.03 30.76
N LEU A 216 -0.93 -8.85 29.46
CA LEU A 216 0.13 -9.56 28.74
C LEU A 216 1.52 -9.15 29.23
N LYS A 217 1.77 -7.85 29.36
CA LYS A 217 3.02 -7.30 29.86
C LYS A 217 3.35 -7.77 31.29
N ASP A 218 2.36 -7.78 32.18
CA ASP A 218 2.53 -8.26 33.56
C ASP A 218 2.83 -9.78 33.62
N ALA A 219 2.37 -10.53 32.61
CA ALA A 219 2.70 -11.94 32.43
C ALA A 219 4.10 -12.15 31.82
N GLY A 220 4.72 -11.11 31.29
CA GLY A 220 6.04 -11.16 30.63
C GLY A 220 5.98 -11.46 29.15
N GLU A 221 4.78 -11.30 28.53
CA GLU A 221 4.54 -11.48 27.11
C GLU A 221 4.72 -10.18 26.34
N VAL A 222 5.00 -10.28 25.04
CA VAL A 222 4.98 -9.13 24.12
C VAL A 222 3.54 -8.79 23.79
N ALA A 223 3.05 -7.67 24.33
CA ALA A 223 1.67 -7.28 24.10
C ALA A 223 1.44 -6.74 22.69
N VAL A 224 2.39 -5.94 22.14
CA VAL A 224 2.28 -5.35 20.82
C VAL A 224 3.58 -5.58 20.05
N ILE A 225 3.46 -6.07 18.81
CA ILE A 225 4.60 -6.23 17.91
C ILE A 225 4.91 -4.86 17.28
N GLY A 226 6.14 -4.39 17.49
CA GLY A 226 6.73 -3.28 16.77
C GLY A 226 7.64 -3.80 15.66
N SER A 227 7.45 -3.35 14.43
CA SER A 227 8.20 -3.79 13.24
C SER A 227 8.90 -2.62 12.53
N PHE A 228 9.63 -1.82 13.31
CA PHE A 228 10.15 -0.52 12.91
C PHE A 228 11.36 -0.56 11.98
N ALA A 229 11.88 -1.77 11.66
CA ALA A 229 12.90 -1.91 10.62
C ALA A 229 12.36 -1.49 9.23
N GLU A 230 11.06 -1.70 8.98
CA GLU A 230 10.35 -1.12 7.85
C GLU A 230 9.48 0.04 8.33
N SER A 231 9.92 1.27 8.03
CA SER A 231 9.31 2.51 8.54
C SER A 231 7.82 2.66 8.22
N TRP A 232 7.38 2.15 7.06
CA TRP A 232 5.98 2.25 6.65
C TRP A 232 4.99 1.59 7.62
N THR A 233 5.43 0.55 8.35
CA THR A 233 4.55 -0.16 9.28
C THR A 233 4.15 0.70 10.47
N THR A 234 4.99 1.65 10.86
CA THR A 234 4.78 2.51 12.04
C THR A 234 3.62 3.50 11.87
N GLN A 235 3.28 3.87 10.62
CA GLN A 235 2.21 4.83 10.36
C GLN A 235 0.81 4.22 10.46
N VAL A 236 0.69 2.89 10.40
CA VAL A 236 -0.62 2.23 10.31
C VAL A 236 -1.45 2.45 11.57
N ILE A 237 -0.83 2.67 12.73
CA ILE A 237 -1.57 2.95 13.96
C ILE A 237 -2.48 4.20 13.83
N TYR A 238 -1.96 5.33 13.36
CA TYR A 238 -2.78 6.53 13.25
C TYR A 238 -3.60 6.55 11.96
N LEU A 239 -3.11 5.97 10.87
CA LEU A 239 -3.88 5.84 9.63
C LEU A 239 -5.05 4.87 9.79
N GLY A 240 -4.85 3.74 10.47
CA GLY A 240 -5.89 2.75 10.77
C GLY A 240 -6.94 3.27 11.75
N ASP A 241 -6.59 4.32 12.52
CA ASP A 241 -7.51 4.99 13.43
C ASP A 241 -8.47 5.98 12.74
N HIS A 242 -8.34 6.16 11.41
CA HIS A 242 -9.15 7.15 10.67
C HIS A 242 -10.66 6.92 10.80
N TYR A 243 -11.12 5.66 10.95
CA TYR A 243 -12.53 5.39 11.26
C TYR A 243 -13.00 6.15 12.49
N ASN A 244 -12.21 6.17 13.56
CA ASN A 244 -12.55 6.88 14.78
C ASN A 244 -12.52 8.41 14.58
N VAL A 245 -11.57 8.92 13.82
CA VAL A 245 -11.48 10.35 13.47
C VAL A 245 -12.71 10.78 12.68
N GLN A 246 -13.08 10.01 11.64
CA GLN A 246 -14.24 10.32 10.79
C GLN A 246 -15.56 10.12 11.54
N ALA A 247 -15.63 9.22 12.51
CA ALA A 247 -16.81 9.01 13.32
C ALA A 247 -17.11 10.20 14.27
N GLU A 248 -16.06 10.88 14.77
CA GLU A 248 -16.18 12.09 15.59
C GLU A 248 -16.30 13.36 14.74
N ASN A 249 -15.57 13.41 13.59
CA ASN A 249 -15.64 14.51 12.63
C ASN A 249 -15.89 13.94 11.22
N PRO A 250 -17.16 13.74 10.80
CA PRO A 250 -17.48 13.15 9.49
C PRO A 250 -16.92 13.91 8.28
N ASP A 251 -16.67 15.22 8.44
CA ASP A 251 -16.15 16.09 7.39
C ASP A 251 -14.60 16.20 7.43
N PHE A 252 -13.91 15.43 8.31
CA PHE A 252 -12.47 15.57 8.54
C PHE A 252 -11.66 15.53 7.25
N ALA A 253 -11.92 14.59 6.35
CA ALA A 253 -11.16 14.44 5.12
C ALA A 253 -11.27 15.68 4.21
N ALA A 254 -12.48 16.20 4.02
CA ALA A 254 -12.71 17.40 3.21
C ALA A 254 -12.12 18.66 3.87
N GLN A 255 -12.24 18.79 5.19
CA GLN A 255 -11.64 19.88 5.96
C GLN A 255 -10.10 19.79 5.95
N PHE A 256 -9.55 18.57 6.02
CA PHE A 256 -8.11 18.35 5.94
C PHE A 256 -7.57 18.71 4.56
N GLU A 257 -8.23 18.30 3.49
CA GLU A 257 -7.89 18.70 2.12
C GLU A 257 -7.90 20.21 1.94
N ALA A 258 -8.85 20.90 2.56
CA ALA A 258 -8.96 22.37 2.56
C ALA A 258 -7.99 23.07 3.54
N GLY A 259 -7.24 22.32 4.38
CA GLY A 259 -6.39 22.88 5.44
C GLY A 259 -7.14 23.47 6.63
N GLU A 260 -8.44 23.17 6.74
CA GLU A 260 -9.34 23.66 7.82
C GLU A 260 -9.29 22.76 9.07
N ALA A 261 -9.15 21.43 8.89
CA ALA A 261 -8.85 20.50 9.97
C ALA A 261 -7.36 20.12 9.97
N LYS A 262 -6.82 19.85 11.14
CA LYS A 262 -5.42 19.44 11.35
C LYS A 262 -5.34 18.45 12.49
N TYR A 263 -4.41 17.49 12.40
CA TYR A 263 -4.22 16.50 13.46
C TYR A 263 -3.88 17.12 14.82
N ALA A 264 -3.08 18.19 14.86
CA ALA A 264 -2.69 18.82 16.12
C ALA A 264 -3.82 19.59 16.80
N THR A 265 -4.89 19.97 16.08
CA THR A 265 -5.97 20.81 16.61
C THR A 265 -7.33 20.15 16.63
N ASP A 266 -7.55 19.12 15.83
CA ASP A 266 -8.75 18.29 15.91
C ASP A 266 -8.57 17.27 17.05
N PRO A 267 -9.52 17.18 18.01
CA PRO A 267 -9.36 16.29 19.16
C PRO A 267 -9.26 14.80 18.79
N ALA A 268 -10.03 14.34 17.80
CA ALA A 268 -9.99 12.97 17.34
C ALA A 268 -8.70 12.68 16.57
N GLY A 269 -8.28 13.63 15.74
CA GLY A 269 -7.01 13.57 15.03
C GLY A 269 -5.81 13.48 15.97
N LEU A 270 -5.73 14.34 16.99
CA LEU A 270 -4.66 14.32 17.99
C LEU A 270 -4.63 13.00 18.75
N LYS A 271 -5.80 12.42 19.02
CA LYS A 271 -5.92 11.15 19.72
C LYS A 271 -5.29 9.98 18.95
N SER A 272 -5.34 9.97 17.63
CA SER A 272 -4.67 8.96 16.82
C SER A 272 -3.15 8.96 17.05
N TRP A 273 -2.54 10.13 17.19
CA TRP A 273 -1.13 10.28 17.53
C TRP A 273 -0.84 9.90 18.98
N GLN A 274 -1.77 10.19 19.91
CA GLN A 274 -1.66 9.75 21.30
C GLN A 274 -1.64 8.22 21.40
N LYS A 275 -2.46 7.51 20.62
CA LYS A 275 -2.45 6.04 20.59
C LYS A 275 -1.08 5.50 20.15
N ALA A 276 -0.42 6.13 19.18
CA ALA A 276 0.93 5.74 18.76
C ALA A 276 1.94 5.89 19.92
N ALA A 277 1.84 6.97 20.70
CA ALA A 277 2.68 7.18 21.89
C ALA A 277 2.38 6.18 23.01
N ASP A 278 1.10 5.84 23.24
CA ASP A 278 0.65 4.92 24.29
C ASP A 278 1.21 3.50 24.11
N LEU A 279 1.57 3.11 22.88
CA LEU A 279 2.06 1.76 22.56
C LEU A 279 3.53 1.55 22.92
N ALA A 280 4.33 2.59 23.04
CA ALA A 280 5.78 2.50 23.30
C ALA A 280 6.18 1.54 24.45
N PRO A 281 5.43 1.46 25.58
CA PRO A 281 5.77 0.56 26.68
C PRO A 281 5.47 -0.92 26.42
N TYR A 282 4.77 -1.27 25.32
CA TYR A 282 4.23 -2.60 25.06
C TYR A 282 4.92 -3.34 23.91
N TYR A 283 5.86 -2.66 23.20
CA TYR A 283 6.59 -3.26 22.08
C TYR A 283 7.59 -4.33 22.56
N ASN A 284 7.89 -5.26 21.66
CA ASN A 284 9.00 -6.20 21.82
C ASN A 284 10.33 -5.45 22.04
N GLU A 285 11.30 -6.08 22.69
CA GLU A 285 12.56 -5.43 23.09
C GLU A 285 13.37 -4.89 21.90
N ASP A 286 13.34 -5.61 20.77
CA ASP A 286 14.10 -5.32 19.55
C ASP A 286 13.25 -4.72 18.41
N TYR A 287 12.13 -4.06 18.73
CA TYR A 287 11.17 -3.53 17.76
C TYR A 287 11.80 -2.66 16.67
N THR A 288 12.90 -1.96 16.96
CA THR A 288 13.60 -1.12 15.97
C THR A 288 14.37 -1.94 14.91
N ALA A 289 14.66 -3.20 15.19
CA ALA A 289 15.33 -4.14 14.29
C ALA A 289 14.38 -5.24 13.75
N THR A 290 13.18 -5.31 14.28
CA THR A 290 12.16 -6.28 13.86
C THR A 290 11.63 -5.89 12.49
N THR A 291 11.81 -6.80 11.51
CA THR A 291 11.31 -6.64 10.15
C THR A 291 9.86 -7.10 10.03
N TYR A 292 9.22 -6.75 8.93
CA TYR A 292 7.86 -7.20 8.59
C TYR A 292 7.72 -8.74 8.66
N ASN A 293 8.68 -9.46 8.08
CA ASN A 293 8.66 -10.93 8.09
C ASN A 293 8.83 -11.51 9.50
N ILE A 294 9.73 -10.94 10.31
CA ILE A 294 9.88 -11.33 11.72
C ILE A 294 8.58 -11.07 12.49
N ALA A 295 7.92 -9.95 12.23
CA ALA A 295 6.64 -9.63 12.86
C ALA A 295 5.53 -10.62 12.48
N CYS A 296 5.47 -11.06 11.22
CA CYS A 296 4.58 -12.14 10.78
C CYS A 296 4.84 -13.43 11.58
N ASP A 297 6.11 -13.83 11.70
CA ASP A 297 6.50 -15.03 12.46
C ASP A 297 6.13 -14.90 13.95
N MET A 298 6.37 -13.74 14.56
CA MET A 298 6.01 -13.46 15.95
C MET A 298 4.50 -13.59 16.16
N LEU A 299 3.70 -12.99 15.28
CA LEU A 299 2.24 -13.00 15.39
C LEU A 299 1.68 -14.43 15.32
N ILE A 300 2.09 -15.21 14.33
CA ILE A 300 1.53 -16.56 14.10
C ILE A 300 1.95 -17.55 15.20
N ASN A 301 3.17 -17.38 15.74
CA ASN A 301 3.69 -18.25 16.81
C ASN A 301 3.23 -17.83 18.21
N GLY A 302 2.55 -16.69 18.36
CA GLY A 302 2.15 -16.13 19.64
C GLY A 302 3.30 -15.51 20.45
N ASP A 303 4.46 -15.24 19.81
CA ASP A 303 5.59 -14.52 20.41
C ASP A 303 5.30 -13.01 20.57
N GLY A 304 4.17 -12.54 20.02
CA GLY A 304 3.56 -11.24 20.22
C GLY A 304 2.06 -11.34 19.98
N ALA A 305 1.27 -10.71 20.88
CA ALA A 305 -0.17 -10.90 20.90
C ALA A 305 -0.93 -10.08 19.87
N HIS A 306 -0.49 -8.84 19.62
CA HIS A 306 -1.14 -7.88 18.73
C HIS A 306 -0.17 -7.27 17.75
N TRP A 307 -0.65 -6.99 16.54
CA TRP A 307 0.05 -6.17 15.56
C TRP A 307 -0.93 -5.23 14.86
N ILE A 308 -0.70 -3.93 14.94
CA ILE A 308 -1.53 -2.92 14.26
C ILE A 308 -0.93 -2.68 12.90
N ILE A 309 -1.59 -3.20 11.86
CA ILE A 309 -1.04 -3.29 10.50
C ILE A 309 -2.17 -3.37 9.47
N THR A 310 -1.86 -3.27 8.18
CA THR A 310 -2.78 -3.64 7.10
C THR A 310 -2.84 -5.15 6.97
N SER A 311 -4.06 -5.70 6.92
CA SER A 311 -4.29 -7.15 7.06
C SER A 311 -3.89 -7.97 5.85
N ASP A 312 -4.18 -7.48 4.64
CA ASP A 312 -4.10 -8.25 3.39
C ASP A 312 -2.70 -8.82 3.12
N GLY A 313 -1.68 -7.99 3.23
CA GLY A 313 -0.28 -8.42 3.04
C GLY A 313 0.17 -9.45 4.09
N VAL A 314 -0.23 -9.24 5.37
CA VAL A 314 0.13 -10.14 6.46
C VAL A 314 -0.55 -11.49 6.29
N LEU A 315 -1.86 -11.52 6.05
CA LEU A 315 -2.63 -12.77 5.90
C LEU A 315 -2.13 -13.60 4.70
N ASN A 316 -1.80 -12.94 3.57
CA ASN A 316 -1.17 -13.59 2.43
C ASN A 316 0.21 -14.19 2.77
N ASN A 317 1.04 -13.44 3.51
CA ASN A 317 2.35 -13.93 3.95
C ASN A 317 2.22 -15.14 4.87
N LEU A 318 1.32 -15.04 5.86
CA LEU A 318 1.06 -16.13 6.81
C LEU A 318 0.53 -17.38 6.11
N TYR A 319 -0.43 -17.24 5.21
CA TYR A 319 -0.95 -18.37 4.45
C TYR A 319 0.13 -19.03 3.59
N SER A 320 0.95 -18.24 2.91
CA SER A 320 2.02 -18.75 2.05
C SER A 320 3.09 -19.55 2.83
N ASN A 321 3.37 -19.14 4.08
CA ASN A 321 4.42 -19.76 4.89
C ASN A 321 3.89 -20.84 5.87
N TYR A 322 2.64 -20.71 6.32
CA TYR A 322 2.08 -21.51 7.42
C TYR A 322 0.75 -22.20 7.07
N GLY A 323 0.23 -21.99 5.85
CA GLY A 323 -1.02 -22.60 5.40
C GLY A 323 -2.20 -22.24 6.31
N ASP A 324 -3.01 -23.24 6.68
CA ASP A 324 -4.23 -23.06 7.47
C ASP A 324 -4.01 -22.50 8.88
N ASP A 325 -2.78 -22.49 9.38
CA ASP A 325 -2.43 -21.87 10.67
C ASP A 325 -2.72 -20.36 10.67
N VAL A 326 -2.84 -19.71 9.50
CA VAL A 326 -3.34 -18.33 9.39
C VAL A 326 -4.65 -18.11 10.15
N ASN A 327 -5.48 -19.14 10.30
CA ASN A 327 -6.73 -19.10 11.07
C ASN A 327 -6.54 -19.03 12.59
N LYS A 328 -5.30 -19.04 13.11
CA LYS A 328 -4.99 -18.64 14.50
C LYS A 328 -5.13 -17.14 14.71
N ILE A 329 -5.14 -16.37 13.61
CA ILE A 329 -5.21 -14.91 13.65
C ILE A 329 -6.66 -14.47 13.49
N GLY A 330 -7.08 -13.53 14.33
CA GLY A 330 -8.31 -12.76 14.23
C GLY A 330 -8.00 -11.30 13.98
N ALA A 331 -9.03 -10.50 13.68
CA ALA A 331 -8.90 -9.07 13.43
C ALA A 331 -9.97 -8.27 14.17
N PHE A 332 -9.61 -7.06 14.61
CA PHE A 332 -10.59 -6.07 15.07
C PHE A 332 -10.11 -4.66 14.71
N GLY A 333 -11.06 -3.74 14.56
CA GLY A 333 -10.75 -2.34 14.27
C GLY A 333 -9.93 -1.69 15.39
N VAL A 334 -9.09 -0.71 15.07
CA VAL A 334 -8.39 0.08 16.08
C VAL A 334 -9.45 0.72 17.00
N PRO A 335 -9.49 0.37 18.30
CA PRO A 335 -10.58 0.83 19.15
C PRO A 335 -10.54 2.34 19.40
N GLY A 336 -11.73 2.97 19.38
CA GLY A 336 -11.94 4.35 19.83
C GLY A 336 -12.24 4.42 21.32
N ASP A 337 -12.94 5.48 21.74
CA ASP A 337 -13.41 5.63 23.13
C ASP A 337 -14.84 5.15 23.31
N ASP A 338 -15.66 5.16 22.26
CA ASP A 338 -17.05 4.70 22.30
C ASP A 338 -17.16 3.27 21.81
N ALA A 339 -17.44 2.34 22.73
CA ALA A 339 -17.63 0.92 22.43
C ALA A 339 -18.75 0.65 21.42
N ASN A 340 -19.73 1.56 21.26
CA ASN A 340 -20.81 1.40 20.29
C ASN A 340 -20.40 1.82 18.87
N ASN A 341 -19.30 2.57 18.75
CA ASN A 341 -18.77 3.09 17.50
C ASN A 341 -17.41 2.46 17.17
N HIS A 342 -17.37 1.15 17.14
CA HIS A 342 -16.19 0.35 16.82
C HIS A 342 -16.27 -0.10 15.37
N GLY A 343 -15.27 0.24 14.56
CA GLY A 343 -15.23 -0.05 13.13
C GLY A 343 -13.80 -0.13 12.59
N ILE A 344 -13.67 -0.34 11.28
CA ILE A 344 -12.38 -0.51 10.59
C ILE A 344 -12.12 0.58 9.56
N THR A 345 -10.86 0.83 9.31
CA THR A 345 -10.40 1.63 8.18
C THR A 345 -9.94 0.71 7.06
N THR A 346 -10.46 0.88 5.84
CA THR A 346 -10.15 0.02 4.68
C THR A 346 -9.09 0.64 3.78
N TRP A 347 -8.26 -0.21 3.19
CA TRP A 347 -7.24 0.12 2.18
C TRP A 347 -7.61 -0.50 0.84
N PRO A 348 -8.04 0.29 -0.15
CA PRO A 348 -8.19 -0.20 -1.52
C PRO A 348 -6.90 -0.84 -2.05
N ALA A 349 -7.05 -1.86 -2.88
CA ALA A 349 -5.92 -2.57 -3.47
C ALA A 349 -4.99 -1.62 -4.24
N GLY A 350 -3.73 -2.00 -4.39
CA GLY A 350 -2.83 -1.37 -5.35
C GLY A 350 -3.35 -1.53 -6.79
N GLY A 351 -2.85 -0.70 -7.68
CA GLY A 351 -3.25 -0.70 -9.09
C GLY A 351 -2.16 -1.28 -10.01
N PHE A 352 -2.60 -1.95 -11.06
CA PHE A 352 -1.84 -2.12 -12.29
C PHE A 352 -2.05 -0.90 -13.16
N TYR A 353 -1.01 -0.12 -13.36
CA TYR A 353 -1.02 1.10 -14.15
C TYR A 353 -0.26 0.86 -15.45
N VAL A 354 -0.89 1.15 -16.59
CA VAL A 354 -0.33 0.89 -17.91
C VAL A 354 0.55 2.07 -18.33
N ASN A 355 1.82 1.80 -18.64
CA ASN A 355 2.71 2.81 -19.22
C ASN A 355 2.19 3.23 -20.59
N LYS A 356 1.72 4.46 -20.73
CA LYS A 356 1.10 4.93 -21.99
C LYS A 356 2.08 5.00 -23.16
N THR A 357 3.39 4.95 -22.91
CA THR A 357 4.43 4.93 -23.96
C THR A 357 4.92 3.52 -24.31
N SER A 358 4.32 2.48 -23.70
CA SER A 358 4.60 1.08 -24.03
C SER A 358 4.33 0.80 -25.51
N GLU A 359 5.21 0.02 -26.14
CA GLU A 359 4.97 -0.50 -27.50
C GLU A 359 3.97 -1.68 -27.53
N HIS A 360 3.56 -2.17 -26.32
CA HIS A 360 2.72 -3.35 -26.10
C HIS A 360 1.33 -3.01 -25.54
N VAL A 361 0.85 -1.78 -25.64
CA VAL A 361 -0.43 -1.33 -25.05
C VAL A 361 -1.58 -2.27 -25.37
N ASP A 362 -1.74 -2.70 -26.61
CA ASP A 362 -2.84 -3.59 -27.01
C ASP A 362 -2.76 -4.96 -26.31
N ASP A 363 -1.56 -5.52 -26.15
CA ASP A 363 -1.35 -6.79 -25.47
C ASP A 363 -1.55 -6.66 -23.96
N VAL A 364 -1.15 -5.52 -23.37
CA VAL A 364 -1.42 -5.19 -21.95
C VAL A 364 -2.93 -5.08 -21.71
N LEU A 365 -3.67 -4.38 -22.55
CA LEU A 365 -5.13 -4.26 -22.40
C LEU A 365 -5.84 -5.61 -22.56
N ARG A 366 -5.37 -6.49 -23.45
CA ARG A 366 -5.86 -7.87 -23.57
C ARG A 366 -5.60 -8.65 -22.27
N PHE A 367 -4.39 -8.51 -21.70
CA PHE A 367 -4.04 -9.13 -20.43
C PHE A 367 -4.92 -8.62 -19.29
N LEU A 368 -5.13 -7.31 -19.13
CA LEU A 368 -5.96 -6.73 -18.06
C LEU A 368 -7.44 -7.10 -18.18
N ASN A 369 -7.98 -7.18 -19.40
CA ASN A 369 -9.35 -7.67 -19.62
C ASN A 369 -9.48 -9.16 -19.27
N PHE A 370 -8.44 -9.96 -19.53
CA PHE A 370 -8.38 -11.35 -19.12
C PHE A 370 -8.19 -11.50 -17.61
N TRP A 371 -7.35 -10.66 -16.97
CA TRP A 371 -7.10 -10.62 -15.53
C TRP A 371 -8.38 -10.60 -14.71
N LEU A 372 -9.41 -9.87 -15.17
CA LEU A 372 -10.71 -9.74 -14.52
C LEU A 372 -11.80 -10.63 -15.19
N SER A 373 -11.41 -11.66 -15.93
CA SER A 373 -12.33 -12.71 -16.38
C SER A 373 -12.63 -13.72 -15.27
N ASP A 374 -13.77 -14.39 -15.35
CA ASP A 374 -14.14 -15.39 -14.35
C ASP A 374 -13.12 -16.54 -14.25
N GLU A 375 -12.49 -16.91 -15.41
CA GLU A 375 -11.48 -17.96 -15.47
C GLU A 375 -10.18 -17.53 -14.74
N ALA A 376 -9.73 -16.29 -14.96
CA ALA A 376 -8.53 -15.75 -14.32
C ALA A 376 -8.75 -15.53 -12.81
N ILE A 377 -9.92 -15.03 -12.42
CA ILE A 377 -10.29 -14.85 -11.01
C ILE A 377 -10.32 -16.21 -10.30
N ALA A 378 -10.89 -17.24 -10.94
CA ALA A 378 -10.89 -18.58 -10.36
C ALA A 378 -9.47 -19.15 -10.19
N ALA A 379 -8.61 -18.99 -11.19
CA ALA A 379 -7.21 -19.43 -11.13
C ALA A 379 -6.41 -18.67 -10.05
N TYR A 380 -6.67 -17.39 -9.87
CA TYR A 380 -6.08 -16.58 -8.79
C TYR A 380 -6.48 -17.13 -7.42
N LEU A 381 -7.80 -17.29 -7.20
CA LEU A 381 -8.35 -17.69 -5.90
C LEU A 381 -8.03 -19.16 -5.54
N GLU A 382 -7.73 -20.02 -6.52
CA GLU A 382 -7.30 -21.39 -6.27
C GLU A 382 -5.96 -21.48 -5.52
N VAL A 383 -5.07 -20.51 -5.76
CA VAL A 383 -3.71 -20.51 -5.19
C VAL A 383 -3.48 -19.42 -4.15
N GLN A 384 -4.29 -18.37 -4.18
CA GLN A 384 -4.21 -17.24 -3.26
C GLN A 384 -5.61 -16.88 -2.75
N PRO A 385 -6.00 -17.46 -1.60
CA PRO A 385 -7.30 -17.15 -0.98
C PRO A 385 -7.44 -15.65 -0.68
N PRO A 386 -8.69 -15.14 -0.60
CA PRO A 386 -8.93 -13.75 -0.27
C PRO A 386 -8.33 -13.38 1.09
N ALA A 387 -7.49 -12.36 1.12
CA ALA A 387 -6.87 -11.85 2.35
C ALA A 387 -7.55 -10.55 2.84
N GLY A 388 -8.73 -10.25 2.33
CA GLY A 388 -9.56 -9.11 2.68
C GLY A 388 -10.86 -9.11 1.90
N PRO A 389 -11.72 -8.09 2.08
CA PRO A 389 -12.98 -7.93 1.36
C PRO A 389 -12.77 -7.86 -0.15
N ILE A 390 -13.59 -8.59 -0.91
CA ILE A 390 -13.46 -8.66 -2.37
C ILE A 390 -13.99 -7.37 -3.02
N ILE A 391 -13.19 -6.80 -3.93
CA ILE A 391 -13.50 -5.55 -4.65
C ILE A 391 -14.02 -5.75 -6.08
N VAL A 392 -14.27 -7.00 -6.47
CA VAL A 392 -14.80 -7.36 -7.80
C VAL A 392 -16.26 -7.76 -7.65
N LYS A 393 -17.15 -7.00 -8.27
CA LYS A 393 -18.62 -7.26 -8.23
C LYS A 393 -18.97 -8.64 -8.76
N GLY A 394 -19.81 -9.34 -8.03
CA GLY A 394 -20.27 -10.68 -8.38
C GLY A 394 -19.35 -11.80 -7.91
N VAL A 395 -18.20 -11.50 -7.34
CA VAL A 395 -17.35 -12.46 -6.63
C VAL A 395 -17.67 -12.38 -5.14
N SER A 396 -18.02 -13.50 -4.54
CA SER A 396 -18.35 -13.58 -3.10
C SER A 396 -17.16 -14.11 -2.32
N LEU A 397 -17.05 -13.67 -1.06
CA LEU A 397 -16.10 -14.26 -0.12
C LEU A 397 -16.45 -15.74 0.08
N PRO A 398 -15.50 -16.68 -0.08
CA PRO A 398 -15.74 -18.10 0.12
C PRO A 398 -16.03 -18.44 1.59
N ASP A 399 -16.77 -19.51 1.83
CA ASP A 399 -17.13 -19.95 3.20
C ASP A 399 -15.91 -20.30 4.06
N ASP A 400 -14.82 -20.74 3.43
CA ASP A 400 -13.54 -21.09 4.02
C ASP A 400 -12.52 -19.95 4.03
N ALA A 401 -12.95 -18.72 3.77
CA ALA A 401 -12.11 -17.52 3.95
C ALA A 401 -11.49 -17.47 5.36
N PHE A 402 -10.34 -16.81 5.47
CA PHE A 402 -9.63 -16.69 6.75
C PHE A 402 -10.51 -16.04 7.83
N ASP A 403 -10.35 -16.49 9.06
CA ASP A 403 -11.14 -15.98 10.18
C ASP A 403 -11.00 -14.46 10.37
N ALA A 404 -9.77 -13.91 10.22
CA ALA A 404 -9.56 -12.48 10.26
C ALA A 404 -10.33 -11.72 9.17
N VAL A 405 -10.42 -12.28 7.95
CA VAL A 405 -11.20 -11.68 6.85
C VAL A 405 -12.70 -11.70 7.14
N LYS A 406 -13.20 -12.77 7.77
CA LYS A 406 -14.60 -12.84 8.23
C LYS A 406 -14.89 -11.80 9.31
N ASP A 407 -13.94 -11.58 10.22
CA ASP A 407 -14.04 -10.53 11.24
C ASP A 407 -14.13 -9.13 10.58
N GLU A 408 -13.30 -8.85 9.57
CA GLU A 408 -13.35 -7.59 8.80
C GLU A 408 -14.66 -7.42 8.04
N GLN A 409 -15.12 -8.48 7.38
CA GLN A 409 -16.38 -8.47 6.61
C GLN A 409 -17.57 -8.13 7.52
N ALA A 410 -17.57 -8.59 8.77
CA ALA A 410 -18.63 -8.27 9.73
C ALA A 410 -18.74 -6.77 10.02
N TYR A 411 -17.63 -6.02 10.04
CA TYR A 411 -17.67 -4.56 10.15
C TYR A 411 -18.24 -3.90 8.90
N ILE A 412 -17.87 -4.37 7.72
CA ILE A 412 -18.36 -3.84 6.44
C ILE A 412 -19.86 -4.07 6.32
N ASP A 413 -20.34 -5.29 6.60
CA ASP A 413 -21.76 -5.65 6.56
C ASP A 413 -22.59 -4.84 7.56
N ALA A 414 -21.98 -4.43 8.68
CA ALA A 414 -22.60 -3.57 9.68
C ALA A 414 -22.55 -2.06 9.31
N GLY A 415 -21.94 -1.68 8.18
CA GLY A 415 -21.71 -0.29 7.79
C GLY A 415 -20.73 0.46 8.71
N LYS A 416 -19.82 -0.29 9.35
CA LYS A 416 -18.80 0.22 10.28
C LYS A 416 -17.40 0.19 9.66
N ALA A 417 -17.29 0.71 8.45
CA ALA A 417 -16.03 0.85 7.75
C ALA A 417 -15.95 2.21 7.07
N CYS A 418 -14.76 2.75 6.95
CA CYS A 418 -14.45 3.90 6.10
C CYS A 418 -13.14 3.67 5.36
N THR A 419 -12.98 4.35 4.22
CA THR A 419 -11.71 4.33 3.47
C THR A 419 -10.67 5.18 4.20
N ALA A 420 -9.41 4.75 4.20
CA ALA A 420 -8.31 5.48 4.82
C ALA A 420 -8.17 6.91 4.23
N LEU A 421 -7.73 7.86 5.06
CA LEU A 421 -7.63 9.27 4.67
C LEU A 421 -6.80 9.47 3.38
N GLU A 422 -5.75 8.69 3.19
CA GLU A 422 -4.86 8.78 2.02
C GLU A 422 -5.53 8.41 0.67
N TYR A 423 -6.80 7.94 0.71
CA TYR A 423 -7.65 7.75 -0.47
C TYR A 423 -8.76 8.80 -0.59
N GLN A 424 -8.89 9.67 0.42
CA GLN A 424 -9.90 10.72 0.47
C GLN A 424 -9.31 12.13 0.27
N THR A 425 -7.97 12.27 0.33
CA THR A 425 -7.24 13.53 0.14
C THR A 425 -5.97 13.30 -0.65
N ALA A 426 -5.54 14.28 -1.43
CA ALA A 426 -4.24 14.28 -2.09
C ALA A 426 -3.08 14.66 -1.14
N VAL A 427 -3.40 15.16 0.06
CA VAL A 427 -2.41 15.67 1.01
C VAL A 427 -1.94 14.55 1.93
N LYS A 428 -0.65 14.16 1.81
CA LYS A 428 0.03 13.27 2.73
C LYS A 428 1.48 13.73 2.90
N GLY A 429 1.90 14.04 4.13
CA GLY A 429 3.26 14.46 4.43
C GLY A 429 4.29 13.39 4.05
N ALA A 430 5.36 13.79 3.38
CA ALA A 430 6.40 12.89 2.91
C ALA A 430 7.23 12.28 4.05
N SER A 431 7.28 12.96 5.20
CA SER A 431 8.01 12.50 6.41
C SER A 431 7.15 11.72 7.38
N CYS A 432 5.93 11.30 6.98
CA CYS A 432 4.98 10.60 7.82
C CYS A 432 5.60 9.42 8.58
N GLU A 433 6.29 8.54 7.86
CA GLU A 433 6.92 7.34 8.42
C GLU A 433 8.00 7.66 9.47
N GLN A 434 8.81 8.71 9.23
CA GLN A 434 9.82 9.16 10.18
C GLN A 434 9.17 9.72 11.46
N ILE A 435 8.15 10.56 11.32
CA ILE A 435 7.45 11.19 12.45
C ILE A 435 6.78 10.11 13.31
N THR A 436 6.19 9.09 12.68
CA THR A 436 5.57 7.97 13.41
C THR A 436 6.60 7.10 14.13
N GLN A 437 7.80 6.91 13.57
CA GLN A 437 8.90 6.27 14.29
C GLN A 437 9.34 7.10 15.51
N GLU A 438 9.46 8.42 15.38
CA GLU A 438 9.89 9.30 16.47
C GLU A 438 8.91 9.27 17.66
N VAL A 439 7.59 9.32 17.40
CA VAL A 439 6.59 9.21 18.47
C VAL A 439 6.51 7.80 19.04
N GLY A 440 6.55 6.76 18.22
CA GLY A 440 6.50 5.36 18.66
C GLY A 440 7.73 4.94 19.47
N THR A 441 8.87 5.61 19.27
CA THR A 441 10.08 5.41 20.08
C THR A 441 10.16 6.35 21.30
N GLY A 442 9.17 7.23 21.48
CA GLY A 442 9.14 8.19 22.60
C GLY A 442 10.16 9.34 22.46
N GLN A 443 10.67 9.61 21.26
CA GLN A 443 11.59 10.73 21.02
C GLN A 443 10.88 12.07 21.02
N ILE A 444 9.60 12.09 20.60
CA ILE A 444 8.73 13.28 20.60
C ILE A 444 7.38 12.91 21.22
N SER A 445 6.66 13.92 21.72
CA SER A 445 5.29 13.73 22.22
C SER A 445 4.28 13.59 21.07
N ALA A 446 3.08 13.11 21.39
CA ALA A 446 1.98 13.01 20.42
C ALA A 446 1.60 14.38 19.83
N GLU A 447 1.60 15.44 20.65
CA GLU A 447 1.32 16.81 20.23
C GLU A 447 2.41 17.36 19.26
N GLU A 448 3.68 17.06 19.58
CA GLU A 448 4.81 17.43 18.72
C GLU A 448 4.75 16.66 17.40
N ALA A 449 4.42 15.38 17.42
CA ALA A 449 4.27 14.54 16.24
C ALA A 449 3.12 15.01 15.34
N ALA A 450 1.92 15.21 15.90
CA ALA A 450 0.76 15.72 15.17
C ALA A 450 1.07 17.06 14.50
N LYS A 451 1.73 17.98 15.24
CA LYS A 451 2.14 19.26 14.69
C LYS A 451 3.20 19.12 13.59
N ALA A 452 4.20 18.27 13.78
CA ALA A 452 5.24 18.02 12.77
C ALA A 452 4.63 17.45 11.48
N TYR A 453 3.63 16.57 11.61
CA TYR A 453 2.92 16.01 10.47
C TYR A 453 2.06 17.05 9.75
N ASP A 454 1.34 17.91 10.48
CA ASP A 454 0.58 19.02 9.88
C ASP A 454 1.51 20.00 9.14
N ASP A 455 2.68 20.32 9.71
CA ASP A 455 3.69 21.18 9.06
C ASP A 455 4.28 20.50 7.80
N ASP A 456 4.36 19.17 7.76
CA ASP A 456 4.83 18.42 6.58
C ASP A 456 3.74 18.31 5.51
N CYS A 457 2.50 18.12 5.91
CA CYS A 457 1.32 18.18 5.03
C CYS A 457 1.17 19.56 4.36
N LEU A 458 1.44 20.64 5.09
CA LEU A 458 1.47 21.99 4.50
C LEU A 458 2.46 22.09 3.35
N LYS A 459 3.67 21.52 3.50
CA LYS A 459 4.67 21.53 2.42
C LYS A 459 4.17 20.78 1.19
N GLN A 460 3.57 19.61 1.41
CA GLN A 460 2.99 18.81 0.33
C GLN A 460 1.84 19.54 -0.36
N ALA A 461 0.92 20.11 0.40
CA ALA A 461 -0.22 20.86 -0.13
C ALA A 461 0.22 22.05 -1.00
N VAL A 462 1.25 22.78 -0.56
CA VAL A 462 1.86 23.87 -1.36
C VAL A 462 2.45 23.32 -2.67
N GLN A 463 3.11 22.17 -2.66
CA GLN A 463 3.64 21.54 -3.88
C GLN A 463 2.52 21.12 -4.84
N LEU A 464 1.37 20.73 -4.31
CA LEU A 464 0.16 20.40 -5.07
C LEU A 464 -0.62 21.64 -5.54
N GLY A 465 -0.22 22.84 -5.14
CA GLY A 465 -0.89 24.08 -5.47
C GLY A 465 -2.18 24.35 -4.68
N LEU A 466 -2.39 23.65 -3.56
CA LEU A 466 -3.53 23.81 -2.68
C LEU A 466 -3.33 25.02 -1.75
N ASP A 467 -4.43 25.74 -1.43
CA ASP A 467 -4.44 26.87 -0.47
C ASP A 467 -4.61 26.33 0.97
N TRP A 468 -3.65 25.57 1.42
CA TRP A 468 -3.61 24.98 2.76
C TRP A 468 -3.01 25.96 3.76
N LYS A 469 -3.68 26.21 4.89
CA LYS A 469 -3.28 27.26 5.86
C LYS A 469 -2.78 26.69 7.17
#